data_869bf31cca84d2fbd0106bcbf15ff592
#
_entry.id   869bf31cca84d2fbd0106bcbf15ff592
#
_cell.length_a   1.000
_cell.length_b   1.000
_cell.length_c   1.000
_cell.angle_alpha   90.00
_cell.angle_beta   90.00
_cell.angle_gamma   90.00
#
_symmetry.space_group_name_H-M   'P 1'
#
loop_
_entity.id
_entity.type
_entity.pdbx_description
1 polymer ?
#
loop_
_entity_poly.entity_id
_entity_poly.type
_entity_poly.pdbx_seq_one_letter_code
_entity_poly.pdbx_strand_id
1 'polypeptide(L)'
;MNKFYRKPKPETMRKNREKYAEAYKDEIKWFKENIQTLQKSKNKFLIDMYQILITGSRKITPKMATAIRNSIEKCKNNPLYNPELKTEAMEKLKPILEKIVMVERLAEKKNDKAQTFVRSVKQYVQMNYRITKKQMEGLNKIYNRCSEDLFDKGDKDETK
;
A
#
# COMPACT_ATOMS: atom_id res chain seq x y z
N MET A 1 25.78 25.02 -2.97
CA MET A 1 26.19 25.05 -4.39
C MET A 1 25.26 24.12 -5.17
N ASN A 2 24.31 24.68 -5.91
CA ASN A 2 23.50 23.93 -6.85
C ASN A 2 24.35 23.54 -8.04
N LYS A 3 24.84 22.29 -8.05
CA LYS A 3 25.43 21.72 -9.28
C LYS A 3 24.26 21.61 -10.27
N PHE A 4 24.21 22.53 -11.23
CA PHE A 4 23.30 22.46 -12.37
C PHE A 4 23.48 21.09 -13.03
N TYR A 5 22.48 20.24 -12.87
CA TYR A 5 22.43 18.94 -13.55
C TYR A 5 22.29 19.21 -15.04
N ARG A 6 23.41 19.24 -15.75
CA ARG A 6 23.41 19.38 -17.22
C ARG A 6 22.76 18.11 -17.77
N LYS A 7 21.63 18.23 -18.43
CA LYS A 7 21.02 17.09 -19.13
C LYS A 7 22.06 16.49 -20.08
N PRO A 8 22.24 15.16 -20.10
CA PRO A 8 23.17 14.53 -21.02
C PRO A 8 22.78 14.84 -22.47
N LYS A 9 23.76 14.80 -23.37
CA LYS A 9 23.54 14.99 -24.80
C LYS A 9 22.61 13.88 -25.34
N PRO A 10 21.76 14.15 -26.37
CA PRO A 10 20.83 13.16 -26.92
C PRO A 10 21.50 11.84 -27.32
N GLU A 11 22.70 11.91 -27.87
CA GLU A 11 23.49 10.72 -28.23
C GLU A 11 23.88 9.87 -27.02
N THR A 12 24.27 10.51 -25.92
CA THR A 12 24.58 9.82 -24.65
C THR A 12 23.35 9.14 -24.08
N MET A 13 22.19 9.81 -24.16
CA MET A 13 20.92 9.23 -23.72
C MET A 13 20.55 7.99 -24.56
N ARG A 14 20.73 8.06 -25.89
CA ARG A 14 20.48 6.93 -26.77
C ARG A 14 21.38 5.73 -26.43
N LYS A 15 22.69 5.93 -26.31
CA LYS A 15 23.63 4.88 -25.91
C LYS A 15 23.30 4.26 -24.55
N ASN A 16 22.95 5.08 -23.58
CA ASN A 16 22.53 4.60 -22.27
C ASN A 16 21.26 3.75 -22.36
N ARG A 17 20.26 4.20 -23.11
CA ARG A 17 18.99 3.48 -23.30
C ARG A 17 19.20 2.12 -23.94
N GLU A 18 19.99 2.04 -25.01
CA GLU A 18 20.35 0.77 -25.67
C GLU A 18 21.04 -0.19 -24.69
N LYS A 19 22.02 0.31 -23.95
CA LYS A 19 22.71 -0.47 -22.91
C LYS A 19 21.76 -0.94 -21.80
N TYR A 20 20.84 -0.10 -21.35
CA TYR A 20 19.90 -0.46 -20.27
C TYR A 20 18.84 -1.43 -20.74
N ALA A 21 18.37 -1.32 -21.99
CA ALA A 21 17.41 -2.25 -22.58
C ALA A 21 17.93 -3.70 -22.57
N GLU A 22 19.24 -3.91 -22.68
CA GLU A 22 19.86 -5.22 -22.59
C GLU A 22 20.19 -5.59 -21.14
N ALA A 23 20.88 -4.72 -20.41
CA ALA A 23 21.41 -5.02 -19.07
C ALA A 23 20.30 -5.12 -17.99
N TYR A 24 19.14 -4.51 -18.19
CA TYR A 24 17.98 -4.45 -17.27
C TYR A 24 16.69 -4.94 -17.92
N LYS A 25 16.78 -5.89 -18.82
CA LYS A 25 15.64 -6.41 -19.60
C LYS A 25 14.53 -6.92 -18.70
N ASP A 26 14.85 -7.68 -17.67
CA ASP A 26 13.89 -8.29 -16.77
C ASP A 26 13.28 -7.24 -15.83
N GLU A 27 14.07 -6.32 -15.32
CA GLU A 27 13.59 -5.21 -14.50
C GLU A 27 12.65 -4.30 -15.32
N ILE A 28 13.00 -3.97 -16.55
CA ILE A 28 12.14 -3.14 -17.44
C ILE A 28 10.82 -3.86 -17.75
N LYS A 29 10.86 -5.18 -17.97
CA LYS A 29 9.65 -5.98 -18.16
C LYS A 29 8.76 -5.90 -16.93
N TRP A 30 9.31 -6.16 -15.75
CA TRP A 30 8.60 -6.08 -14.50
C TRP A 30 7.98 -4.68 -14.26
N PHE A 31 8.72 -3.60 -14.56
CA PHE A 31 8.20 -2.23 -14.47
C PHE A 31 7.00 -2.00 -15.38
N LYS A 32 7.05 -2.46 -16.65
CA LYS A 32 5.93 -2.32 -17.59
C LYS A 32 4.66 -2.99 -17.07
N GLU A 33 4.80 -4.17 -16.48
CA GLU A 33 3.69 -4.92 -15.90
C GLU A 33 3.11 -4.27 -14.65
N ASN A 34 3.93 -3.55 -13.86
CA ASN A 34 3.56 -3.03 -12.55
C ASN A 34 3.45 -1.50 -12.47
N ILE A 35 3.63 -0.76 -13.57
CA ILE A 35 3.70 0.71 -13.53
C ILE A 35 2.44 1.36 -12.96
N GLN A 36 1.26 0.84 -13.26
CA GLN A 36 0.00 1.36 -12.73
C GLN A 36 -0.09 1.18 -11.21
N THR A 37 0.35 0.02 -10.69
CA THR A 37 0.39 -0.27 -9.26
C THR A 37 1.40 0.61 -8.55
N LEU A 38 2.57 0.84 -9.15
CA LEU A 38 3.60 1.76 -8.65
C LEU A 38 3.08 3.19 -8.54
N GLN A 39 2.34 3.66 -9.54
CA GLN A 39 1.72 4.99 -9.54
C GLN A 39 0.65 5.11 -8.44
N LYS A 40 -0.24 4.13 -8.32
CA LYS A 40 -1.27 4.09 -7.26
C LYS A 40 -0.67 4.06 -5.87
N SER A 41 0.39 3.29 -5.65
CA SER A 41 1.11 3.19 -4.38
C SER A 41 2.06 4.36 -4.12
N LYS A 42 2.20 5.29 -5.08
CA LYS A 42 3.11 6.45 -5.03
C LYS A 42 4.58 6.05 -4.74
N ASN A 43 5.02 4.91 -5.29
CA ASN A 43 6.40 4.45 -5.15
C ASN A 43 7.33 5.27 -6.05
N LYS A 44 7.62 6.50 -5.61
CA LYS A 44 8.38 7.49 -6.36
C LYS A 44 9.76 6.98 -6.78
N PHE A 45 10.46 6.28 -5.88
CA PHE A 45 11.81 5.76 -6.18
C PHE A 45 11.79 4.83 -7.40
N LEU A 46 10.92 3.82 -7.42
CA LEU A 46 10.86 2.88 -8.54
C LEU A 46 10.35 3.53 -9.82
N ILE A 47 9.42 4.48 -9.72
CA ILE A 47 8.95 5.25 -10.90
C ILE A 47 10.10 6.06 -11.50
N ASP A 48 10.88 6.77 -10.68
CA ASP A 48 12.03 7.56 -11.13
C ASP A 48 13.10 6.66 -11.76
N MET A 49 13.37 5.49 -11.16
CA MET A 49 14.34 4.53 -11.72
C MET A 49 13.88 3.97 -13.07
N TYR A 50 12.60 3.65 -13.22
CA TYR A 50 12.04 3.23 -14.49
C TYR A 50 12.20 4.32 -15.56
N GLN A 51 11.90 5.57 -15.24
CA GLN A 51 12.09 6.69 -16.17
C GLN A 51 13.56 6.82 -16.62
N ILE A 52 14.51 6.66 -15.71
CA ILE A 52 15.93 6.69 -16.06
C ILE A 52 16.30 5.53 -16.99
N LEU A 53 15.80 4.32 -16.73
CA LEU A 53 16.08 3.14 -17.55
C LEU A 53 15.58 3.29 -18.99
N ILE A 54 14.35 3.81 -19.17
CA ILE A 54 13.73 3.93 -20.50
C ILE A 54 14.20 5.16 -21.27
N THR A 55 14.65 6.22 -20.60
CA THR A 55 15.10 7.46 -21.25
C THR A 55 16.62 7.54 -21.44
N GLY A 56 17.40 6.81 -20.64
CA GLY A 56 18.86 6.93 -20.61
C GLY A 56 19.33 8.29 -20.06
N SER A 57 18.46 9.04 -19.39
CA SER A 57 18.69 10.42 -18.96
C SER A 57 19.78 10.58 -17.91
N ARG A 58 20.21 9.49 -17.28
CA ARG A 58 21.23 9.49 -16.24
C ARG A 58 21.97 8.14 -16.19
N LYS A 59 23.23 8.16 -15.76
CA LYS A 59 23.99 6.94 -15.55
C LYS A 59 23.47 6.17 -14.32
N ILE A 60 23.22 4.88 -14.50
CA ILE A 60 22.93 3.95 -13.39
C ILE A 60 24.25 3.52 -12.75
N THR A 61 24.40 3.80 -11.46
CA THR A 61 25.54 3.33 -10.68
C THR A 61 25.30 1.92 -10.15
N PRO A 62 26.35 1.14 -9.79
CA PRO A 62 26.17 -0.18 -9.17
C PRO A 62 25.27 -0.16 -7.94
N LYS A 63 25.40 0.88 -7.11
CA LYS A 63 24.53 1.08 -5.93
C LYS A 63 23.06 1.28 -6.31
N MET A 64 22.78 2.04 -7.36
CA MET A 64 21.43 2.20 -7.88
C MET A 64 20.88 0.89 -8.44
N ALA A 65 21.67 0.15 -9.19
CA ALA A 65 21.29 -1.16 -9.73
C ALA A 65 20.88 -2.14 -8.62
N THR A 66 21.69 -2.23 -7.56
CA THR A 66 21.37 -3.05 -6.37
C THR A 66 20.09 -2.58 -5.69
N ALA A 67 19.91 -1.27 -5.51
CA ALA A 67 18.71 -0.70 -4.90
C ALA A 67 17.43 -0.98 -5.72
N ILE A 68 17.51 -0.92 -7.06
CA ILE A 68 16.41 -1.27 -7.97
C ILE A 68 16.01 -2.73 -7.74
N ARG A 69 16.96 -3.66 -7.85
CA ARG A 69 16.70 -5.10 -7.70
C ARG A 69 16.11 -5.44 -6.33
N ASN A 70 16.71 -4.94 -5.26
CA ASN A 70 16.20 -5.16 -3.90
C ASN A 70 14.78 -4.60 -3.70
N SER A 71 14.48 -3.46 -4.30
CA SER A 71 13.15 -2.86 -4.21
C SER A 71 12.11 -3.63 -5.02
N ILE A 72 12.48 -4.14 -6.20
CA ILE A 72 11.62 -5.03 -7.00
C ILE A 72 11.33 -6.33 -6.24
N GLU A 73 12.34 -6.97 -5.64
CA GLU A 73 12.15 -8.18 -4.84
C GLU A 73 11.22 -7.95 -3.63
N LYS A 74 11.36 -6.81 -2.95
CA LYS A 74 10.42 -6.42 -1.89
C LYS A 74 8.98 -6.28 -2.41
N CYS A 75 8.81 -5.72 -3.61
CA CYS A 75 7.50 -5.60 -4.24
C CYS A 75 6.93 -6.97 -4.62
N LYS A 76 7.71 -7.88 -5.18
CA LYS A 76 7.27 -9.26 -5.50
C LYS A 76 6.75 -10.02 -4.27
N ASN A 77 7.28 -9.72 -3.09
CA ASN A 77 6.85 -10.29 -1.81
C ASN A 77 5.73 -9.48 -1.13
N ASN A 78 5.11 -8.56 -1.83
CA ASN A 78 4.02 -7.73 -1.30
C ASN A 78 2.70 -8.06 -2.01
N PRO A 79 1.61 -8.32 -1.28
CA PRO A 79 0.28 -8.61 -1.84
C PRO A 79 -0.23 -7.58 -2.85
N LEU A 80 0.27 -6.34 -2.76
CA LEU A 80 -0.09 -5.27 -3.69
C LEU A 80 0.36 -5.55 -5.14
N TYR A 81 1.46 -6.28 -5.31
CA TYR A 81 2.09 -6.57 -6.61
C TYR A 81 2.03 -8.06 -6.99
N ASN A 82 1.64 -8.93 -6.07
CA ASN A 82 1.57 -10.38 -6.28
C ASN A 82 0.14 -10.88 -6.07
N PRO A 83 -0.56 -11.32 -7.13
CA PRO A 83 -1.96 -11.78 -7.06
C PRO A 83 -2.18 -12.97 -6.13
N GLU A 84 -1.23 -13.91 -6.04
CA GLU A 84 -1.33 -15.08 -5.17
C GLU A 84 -1.28 -14.66 -3.70
N LEU A 85 -0.27 -13.85 -3.33
CA LEU A 85 -0.16 -13.29 -1.99
C LEU A 85 -1.35 -12.39 -1.63
N LYS A 86 -1.93 -11.71 -2.63
CA LYS A 86 -3.14 -10.92 -2.44
C LYS A 86 -4.32 -11.78 -2.03
N THR A 87 -4.54 -12.91 -2.71
CA THR A 87 -5.62 -13.83 -2.40
C THR A 87 -5.48 -14.39 -0.99
N GLU A 88 -4.30 -14.88 -0.63
CA GLU A 88 -4.02 -15.38 0.73
C GLU A 88 -4.21 -14.29 1.80
N ALA A 89 -3.74 -13.07 1.53
CA ALA A 89 -3.89 -11.97 2.46
C ALA A 89 -5.37 -11.60 2.64
N MET A 90 -6.17 -11.60 1.58
CA MET A 90 -7.61 -11.32 1.64
C MET A 90 -8.36 -12.38 2.45
N GLU A 91 -8.04 -13.65 2.30
CA GLU A 91 -8.63 -14.72 3.11
C GLU A 91 -8.31 -14.53 4.60
N LYS A 92 -7.05 -14.25 4.94
CA LYS A 92 -6.62 -13.98 6.32
C LYS A 92 -7.28 -12.73 6.92
N LEU A 93 -7.61 -11.75 6.07
CA LEU A 93 -8.23 -10.48 6.49
C LEU A 93 -9.76 -10.55 6.56
N LYS A 94 -10.39 -11.56 5.99
CA LYS A 94 -11.84 -11.70 5.97
C LYS A 94 -12.50 -11.51 7.35
N PRO A 95 -12.09 -12.23 8.43
CA PRO A 95 -12.68 -12.03 9.77
C PRO A 95 -12.43 -10.63 10.33
N ILE A 96 -11.30 -10.02 9.97
CA ILE A 96 -10.98 -8.64 10.38
C ILE A 96 -11.89 -7.64 9.67
N LEU A 97 -12.15 -7.81 8.37
CA LEU A 97 -13.04 -6.96 7.60
C LEU A 97 -14.49 -7.09 8.10
N GLU A 98 -14.94 -8.29 8.44
CA GLU A 98 -16.25 -8.53 9.07
C GLU A 98 -16.36 -7.77 10.40
N LYS A 99 -15.32 -7.84 11.24
CA LYS A 99 -15.26 -7.07 12.49
C LYS A 99 -15.29 -5.56 12.25
N ILE A 100 -14.55 -5.05 11.27
CA ILE A 100 -14.56 -3.62 10.91
C ILE A 100 -15.98 -3.18 10.53
N VAL A 101 -16.68 -3.96 9.70
CA VAL A 101 -18.06 -3.66 9.28
C VAL A 101 -19.01 -3.64 10.48
N MET A 102 -18.85 -4.57 11.41
CA MET A 102 -19.64 -4.61 12.64
C MET A 102 -19.40 -3.38 13.51
N VAL A 103 -18.12 -3.02 13.73
CA VAL A 103 -17.76 -1.81 14.51
C VAL A 103 -18.23 -0.53 13.82
N GLU A 104 -18.17 -0.47 12.49
CA GLU A 104 -18.70 0.66 11.71
C GLU A 104 -20.19 0.85 11.96
N ARG A 105 -20.99 -0.22 11.87
CA ARG A 105 -22.44 -0.19 12.14
C ARG A 105 -22.78 0.22 13.58
N LEU A 106 -22.02 -0.29 14.56
CA LEU A 106 -22.20 0.10 15.96
C LEU A 106 -21.89 1.58 16.20
N ALA A 107 -20.79 2.06 15.65
CA ALA A 107 -20.39 3.46 15.75
C ALA A 107 -21.40 4.41 15.04
N GLU A 108 -21.97 3.99 13.91
CA GLU A 108 -23.02 4.74 13.21
C GLU A 108 -24.31 4.82 14.03
N LYS A 109 -24.79 3.71 14.58
CA LYS A 109 -26.01 3.69 15.44
C LYS A 109 -25.89 4.61 16.64
N LYS A 110 -24.69 4.77 17.20
CA LYS A 110 -24.44 5.63 18.35
C LYS A 110 -23.99 7.04 18.00
N ASN A 111 -23.91 7.36 16.72
CA ASN A 111 -23.35 8.63 16.23
C ASN A 111 -21.97 8.94 16.88
N ASP A 112 -21.15 7.88 17.05
CA ASP A 112 -19.86 7.97 17.70
C ASP A 112 -18.84 8.72 16.81
N LYS A 113 -18.06 9.61 17.42
CA LYS A 113 -17.00 10.38 16.74
C LYS A 113 -15.93 9.51 16.10
N ALA A 114 -15.82 8.24 16.52
CA ALA A 114 -14.85 7.30 15.98
C ALA A 114 -15.21 6.75 14.58
N GLN A 115 -16.36 7.07 14.00
CA GLN A 115 -16.75 6.64 12.64
C GLN A 115 -15.66 6.95 11.62
N THR A 116 -15.06 8.14 11.67
CA THR A 116 -13.98 8.55 10.77
C THR A 116 -12.74 7.65 10.92
N PHE A 117 -12.40 7.29 12.15
CA PHE A 117 -11.29 6.35 12.42
C PHE A 117 -11.60 4.96 11.84
N VAL A 118 -12.79 4.41 12.08
CA VAL A 118 -13.18 3.09 11.58
C VAL A 118 -13.13 3.04 10.04
N ARG A 119 -13.64 4.08 9.38
CA ARG A 119 -13.60 4.21 7.92
C ARG A 119 -12.17 4.30 7.39
N SER A 120 -11.30 5.05 8.07
CA SER A 120 -9.88 5.14 7.69
C SER A 120 -9.15 3.82 7.85
N VAL A 121 -9.43 3.05 8.91
CA VAL A 121 -8.87 1.70 9.11
C VAL A 121 -9.36 0.75 8.03
N LYS A 122 -10.65 0.77 7.69
CA LYS A 122 -11.24 -0.02 6.61
C LYS A 122 -10.51 0.23 5.29
N GLN A 123 -10.38 1.49 4.91
CA GLN A 123 -9.67 1.89 3.71
C GLN A 123 -8.19 1.45 3.74
N TYR A 124 -7.51 1.64 4.86
CA TYR A 124 -6.11 1.22 5.02
C TYR A 124 -5.95 -0.30 4.82
N VAL A 125 -6.81 -1.11 5.44
CA VAL A 125 -6.76 -2.59 5.32
C VAL A 125 -7.01 -3.03 3.88
N GLN A 126 -7.99 -2.42 3.20
CA GLN A 126 -8.29 -2.71 1.80
C GLN A 126 -7.16 -2.33 0.84
N MET A 127 -6.44 -1.26 1.12
CA MET A 127 -5.34 -0.78 0.27
C MET A 127 -4.01 -1.48 0.54
N ASN A 128 -3.75 -1.89 1.78
CA ASN A 128 -2.44 -2.39 2.21
C ASN A 128 -2.42 -3.90 2.52
N TYR A 129 -3.58 -4.57 2.49
CA TYR A 129 -3.75 -6.00 2.81
C TYR A 129 -3.18 -6.39 4.19
N ARG A 130 -3.27 -5.49 5.16
CA ARG A 130 -2.81 -5.71 6.54
C ARG A 130 -3.50 -4.74 7.50
N ILE A 131 -3.51 -5.10 8.78
CA ILE A 131 -3.90 -4.22 9.87
C ILE A 131 -2.75 -4.08 10.86
N THR A 132 -2.57 -2.90 11.45
CA THR A 132 -1.58 -2.69 12.50
C THR A 132 -2.16 -3.04 13.87
N LYS A 133 -1.28 -3.38 14.82
CA LYS A 133 -1.68 -3.64 16.21
C LYS A 133 -2.46 -2.47 16.82
N LYS A 134 -1.99 -1.24 16.62
CA LYS A 134 -2.68 -0.02 17.10
C LYS A 134 -4.07 0.16 16.50
N GLN A 135 -4.23 -0.14 15.21
CA GLN A 135 -5.55 -0.08 14.56
C GLN A 135 -6.51 -1.12 15.12
N MET A 136 -6.03 -2.36 15.35
CA MET A 136 -6.84 -3.42 15.96
C MET A 136 -7.24 -3.08 17.40
N GLU A 137 -6.32 -2.56 18.20
CA GLU A 137 -6.60 -2.09 19.57
C GLU A 137 -7.64 -0.95 19.56
N GLY A 138 -7.53 -0.01 18.62
CA GLY A 138 -8.51 1.05 18.44
C GLY A 138 -9.91 0.52 18.10
N LEU A 139 -10.01 -0.43 17.18
CA LEU A 139 -11.29 -1.09 16.83
C LEU A 139 -11.88 -1.82 18.03
N ASN A 140 -11.08 -2.52 18.83
CA ASN A 140 -11.53 -3.24 20.02
C ASN A 140 -12.10 -2.27 21.06
N LYS A 141 -11.43 -1.14 21.30
CA LYS A 141 -11.93 -0.10 22.24
C LYS A 141 -13.26 0.47 21.79
N ILE A 142 -13.43 0.74 20.50
CA ILE A 142 -14.71 1.25 19.96
C ILE A 142 -15.78 0.18 20.07
N TYR A 143 -15.49 -1.06 19.70
CA TYR A 143 -16.41 -2.19 19.83
C TYR A 143 -16.94 -2.32 21.26
N ASN A 144 -16.06 -2.39 22.26
CA ASN A 144 -16.42 -2.53 23.67
C ASN A 144 -17.32 -1.36 24.09
N ARG A 145 -16.89 -0.12 23.86
CA ARG A 145 -17.66 1.08 24.21
C ARG A 145 -19.04 1.12 23.55
N CYS A 146 -19.15 0.70 22.29
CA CYS A 146 -20.40 0.75 21.56
C CYS A 146 -21.31 -0.47 21.81
N SER A 147 -20.77 -1.58 22.32
CA SER A 147 -21.54 -2.78 22.65
C SER A 147 -22.08 -2.80 24.08
N GLU A 148 -21.38 -2.21 25.06
CA GLU A 148 -21.77 -2.21 26.47
C GLU A 148 -23.20 -1.65 26.69
N ASP A 149 -23.55 -0.56 25.99
CA ASP A 149 -24.90 0.03 26.14
C ASP A 149 -26.01 -0.77 25.46
N LEU A 150 -25.73 -1.81 24.71
CA LEU A 150 -26.76 -2.71 24.14
C LEU A 150 -27.25 -3.72 25.17
N PHE A 151 -26.44 -4.03 26.16
CA PHE A 151 -26.79 -4.96 27.25
C PHE A 151 -27.50 -4.23 28.41
N ASP A 152 -27.23 -2.93 28.65
CA ASP A 152 -27.86 -2.15 29.71
C ASP A 152 -29.34 -1.77 29.42
N LYS A 153 -29.83 -1.90 28.19
CA LYS A 153 -31.22 -1.60 27.82
C LYS A 153 -32.14 -2.80 27.88
N GLY A 154 -31.62 -4.00 28.15
CA GLY A 154 -32.40 -5.23 28.21
C GLY A 154 -33.09 -5.51 29.53
N ASP A 155 -32.69 -4.88 30.65
CA ASP A 155 -33.13 -5.26 31.99
C ASP A 155 -34.13 -4.24 32.67
N LYS A 156 -34.70 -3.31 31.92
CA LYS A 156 -35.59 -2.30 32.51
C LYS A 156 -37.09 -2.39 32.13
N ASP A 157 -37.53 -3.42 31.47
CA ASP A 157 -38.94 -3.55 31.05
C ASP A 157 -39.66 -4.83 31.54
N GLU A 158 -39.29 -5.36 32.69
CA GLU A 158 -40.12 -6.38 33.35
C GLU A 158 -40.23 -6.11 34.85
N THR A 159 -40.95 -5.03 35.23
CA THR A 159 -41.65 -4.97 36.52
C THR A 159 -42.64 -3.80 36.54
N LYS A 160 -43.84 -4.04 36.03
CA LYS A 160 -45.07 -3.44 36.54
C LYS A 160 -46.27 -4.32 36.22
#